data_c8aa3bd9cb00e78eedef8a3df6d7067e
#
_entry.id   c8aa3bd9cb00e78eedef8a3df6d7067e
#
_cell.length_a   1.000
_cell.length_b   1.000
_cell.length_c   1.000
_cell.angle_alpha   90.00
_cell.angle_beta   90.00
_cell.angle_gamma   90.00
#
_symmetry.space_group_name_H-M   'P 1'
#
loop_
_entity.id
_entity.type
_entity.pdbx_description
1 polymer ?
#
loop_
_entity_poly.entity_id
_entity_poly.type
_entity_poly.pdbx_seq_one_letter_code
_entity_poly.pdbx_strand_id
1 'polypeptide(L)'
;MRDLSASNRLRIGRYSEQNRIYLLTTNTARRQPVFSDIELGRLVASQFRVAEAMGFANSLAWVVMPDHFHWLIELKRGSRSELMQRTKSLSTKAVNLSTGRKTSLWQSGFHDRALRREEDLVKLARYIVANPLRAGLVQKLGDYPLWDAILGCADIELLPFASRLAPTLDIRRL
;
A
#
# COMPACT_ATOMS: atom_id res chain seq x y z
N MET A 1 -12.61 28.31 -12.70
CA MET A 1 -12.91 27.40 -11.59
C MET A 1 -12.26 26.06 -11.87
N ARG A 2 -11.23 25.65 -11.13
CA ARG A 2 -10.59 24.33 -11.34
C ARG A 2 -11.49 23.28 -10.71
N ASP A 3 -11.98 22.37 -11.53
CA ASP A 3 -12.77 21.24 -11.09
C ASP A 3 -11.88 20.31 -10.24
N LEU A 4 -12.13 20.29 -8.93
CA LEU A 4 -11.42 19.41 -8.01
C LEU A 4 -11.82 17.98 -8.37
N SER A 5 -10.83 17.13 -8.66
CA SER A 5 -11.07 15.72 -8.99
C SER A 5 -11.94 15.06 -7.91
N ALA A 6 -12.79 14.12 -8.30
CA ALA A 6 -13.73 13.43 -7.39
C ALA A 6 -13.02 12.84 -6.16
N SER A 7 -11.76 12.41 -6.29
CA SER A 7 -10.94 11.89 -5.20
C SER A 7 -10.53 12.94 -4.16
N ASN A 8 -10.46 14.24 -4.55
CA ASN A 8 -10.21 15.32 -3.60
C ASN A 8 -11.48 15.67 -2.80
N ARG A 9 -12.66 15.59 -3.42
CA ARG A 9 -13.95 15.84 -2.72
C ARG A 9 -14.20 14.80 -1.63
N LEU A 10 -13.77 13.55 -1.82
CA LEU A 10 -13.93 12.48 -0.83
C LEU A 10 -13.04 12.65 0.43
N ARG A 11 -12.05 13.56 0.39
CA ARG A 11 -11.11 13.81 1.50
C ARG A 11 -11.37 15.06 2.29
N ILE A 12 -12.22 15.96 1.80
CA ILE A 12 -12.63 17.15 2.54
C ILE A 12 -13.40 16.68 3.77
N GLY A 13 -12.85 16.93 4.97
CA GLY A 13 -13.46 16.55 6.24
C GLY A 13 -12.97 15.22 6.86
N ARG A 14 -12.07 14.46 6.22
CA ARG A 14 -11.47 13.28 6.85
C ARG A 14 -10.33 13.67 7.78
N TYR A 15 -10.63 13.72 9.06
CA TYR A 15 -9.66 13.97 10.11
C TYR A 15 -8.66 12.79 10.19
N SER A 16 -7.35 13.10 10.25
CA SER A 16 -6.30 12.11 10.48
C SER A 16 -6.00 12.05 11.96
N GLU A 17 -6.28 10.91 12.58
CA GLU A 17 -5.97 10.67 14.00
C GLU A 17 -4.60 10.03 14.12
N GLN A 18 -3.75 10.58 14.99
CA GLN A 18 -2.49 9.96 15.34
C GLN A 18 -2.73 8.69 16.16
N ASN A 19 -1.81 7.73 16.05
CA ASN A 19 -1.88 6.40 16.67
C ASN A 19 -3.09 5.57 16.20
N ARG A 20 -3.72 5.94 15.11
CA ARG A 20 -4.77 5.16 14.47
C ARG A 20 -4.20 4.38 13.29
N ILE A 21 -4.76 3.19 13.07
CA ILE A 21 -4.34 2.31 11.99
C ILE A 21 -5.16 2.61 10.73
N TYR A 22 -4.45 2.70 9.60
CA TYR A 22 -5.03 2.97 8.28
C TYR A 22 -4.47 2.00 7.24
N LEU A 23 -5.34 1.50 6.38
CA LEU A 23 -4.95 0.89 5.12
C LEU A 23 -4.92 1.96 4.04
N LEU A 24 -3.76 2.13 3.41
CA LEU A 24 -3.53 3.06 2.31
C LEU A 24 -3.30 2.27 1.02
N THR A 25 -3.96 2.70 -0.06
CA THR A 25 -3.82 2.07 -1.38
C THR A 25 -3.68 3.14 -2.45
N THR A 26 -2.75 2.97 -3.37
CA THR A 26 -2.63 3.83 -4.55
C THR A 26 -2.22 3.02 -5.76
N ASN A 27 -2.70 3.43 -6.93
CA ASN A 27 -2.43 2.78 -8.20
C ASN A 27 -1.44 3.59 -9.02
N THR A 28 -0.69 2.91 -9.89
CA THR A 28 0.11 3.58 -10.92
C THR A 28 -0.79 4.31 -11.92
N ALA A 29 -0.23 5.30 -12.61
CA ALA A 29 -0.92 6.00 -13.68
C ALA A 29 -1.38 5.00 -14.76
N ARG A 30 -2.67 5.04 -15.11
CA ARG A 30 -3.29 4.12 -16.08
C ARG A 30 -3.12 2.63 -15.74
N ARG A 31 -2.88 2.29 -14.49
CA ARG A 31 -2.67 0.91 -14.03
C ARG A 31 -1.52 0.20 -14.77
N GLN A 32 -0.51 0.94 -15.18
CA GLN A 32 0.66 0.35 -15.82
C GLN A 32 1.42 -0.55 -14.83
N PRO A 33 1.82 -1.78 -15.24
CA PRO A 33 2.46 -2.74 -14.33
C PRO A 33 3.96 -2.44 -14.16
N VAL A 34 4.28 -1.22 -13.70
CA VAL A 34 5.66 -0.71 -13.58
C VAL A 34 6.50 -1.56 -12.63
N PHE A 35 5.90 -2.10 -11.59
CA PHE A 35 6.59 -2.88 -10.56
C PHE A 35 6.64 -4.38 -10.86
N SER A 36 6.30 -4.81 -12.09
CA SER A 36 6.75 -6.09 -12.62
C SER A 36 8.28 -6.14 -12.69
N ASP A 37 8.92 -4.98 -12.82
CA ASP A 37 10.34 -4.80 -12.51
C ASP A 37 10.50 -4.68 -10.98
N ILE A 38 11.08 -5.71 -10.38
CA ILE A 38 11.26 -5.84 -8.92
C ILE A 38 12.13 -4.70 -8.37
N GLU A 39 13.14 -4.26 -9.11
CA GLU A 39 14.03 -3.18 -8.67
C GLU A 39 13.26 -1.86 -8.54
N LEU A 40 12.34 -1.57 -9.45
CA LEU A 40 11.47 -0.39 -9.34
C LEU A 40 10.51 -0.51 -8.16
N GLY A 41 9.99 -1.71 -7.89
CA GLY A 41 9.18 -1.97 -6.72
C GLY A 41 9.94 -1.77 -5.39
N ARG A 42 11.21 -2.15 -5.35
CA ARG A 42 12.10 -1.90 -4.19
C ARG A 42 12.29 -0.42 -3.90
N LEU A 43 12.34 0.42 -4.93
CA LEU A 43 12.41 1.88 -4.76
C LEU A 43 11.16 2.43 -4.06
N VAL A 44 9.99 1.84 -4.31
CA VAL A 44 8.75 2.19 -3.58
C VAL A 44 8.84 1.69 -2.13
N ALA A 45 9.18 0.42 -1.91
CA ALA A 45 9.28 -0.16 -0.58
C ALA A 45 10.28 0.59 0.32
N SER A 46 11.38 1.12 -0.26
CA SER A 46 12.34 1.94 0.48
C SER A 46 11.70 3.22 1.06
N GLN A 47 10.67 3.78 0.40
CA GLN A 47 9.99 4.98 0.89
C GLN A 47 9.13 4.69 2.13
N PHE A 48 8.64 3.46 2.31
CA PHE A 48 7.96 3.06 3.55
C PHE A 48 8.92 3.09 4.73
N ARG A 49 10.13 2.58 4.56
CA ARG A 49 11.20 2.65 5.59
C ARG A 49 11.64 4.08 5.88
N VAL A 50 11.73 4.93 4.85
CA VAL A 50 12.04 6.35 5.03
C VAL A 50 10.95 7.04 5.85
N ALA A 51 9.68 6.77 5.56
CA ALA A 51 8.56 7.35 6.31
C ALA A 51 8.59 6.91 7.79
N GLU A 52 8.94 5.67 8.06
CA GLU A 52 9.11 5.13 9.40
C GLU A 52 10.30 5.75 10.14
N ALA A 53 11.46 5.79 9.52
CA ALA A 53 12.67 6.41 10.08
C ALA A 53 12.47 7.89 10.40
N MET A 54 11.64 8.59 9.63
CA MET A 54 11.26 9.99 9.86
C MET A 54 10.12 10.15 10.89
N GLY A 55 9.59 9.08 11.44
CA GLY A 55 8.53 9.10 12.46
C GLY A 55 7.16 9.54 11.93
N PHE A 56 6.87 9.41 10.64
CA PHE A 56 5.54 9.70 10.10
C PHE A 56 4.55 8.57 10.38
N ALA A 57 4.99 7.32 10.26
CA ALA A 57 4.16 6.14 10.46
C ALA A 57 5.01 4.93 10.84
N ASN A 58 4.42 3.99 11.58
CA ASN A 58 4.94 2.63 11.70
C ASN A 58 4.30 1.78 10.61
N SER A 59 5.11 1.06 9.83
CA SER A 59 4.65 0.09 8.84
C SER A 59 4.26 -1.20 9.54
N LEU A 60 3.00 -1.60 9.43
CA LEU A 60 2.49 -2.85 10.04
C LEU A 60 2.50 -4.01 9.04
N ALA A 61 2.15 -3.75 7.81
CA ALA A 61 2.27 -4.66 6.67
C ALA A 61 2.22 -3.87 5.37
N TRP A 62 2.88 -4.37 4.32
CA TRP A 62 2.76 -3.80 2.99
C TRP A 62 3.01 -4.84 1.91
N VAL A 63 2.49 -4.57 0.74
CA VAL A 63 2.80 -5.29 -0.49
C VAL A 63 2.82 -4.31 -1.67
N VAL A 64 3.83 -4.40 -2.51
CA VAL A 64 3.90 -3.69 -3.79
C VAL A 64 3.57 -4.67 -4.90
N MET A 65 2.39 -4.49 -5.51
CA MET A 65 1.90 -5.25 -6.64
C MET A 65 2.38 -4.61 -7.96
N PRO A 66 2.29 -5.27 -9.11
CA PRO A 66 2.79 -4.72 -10.37
C PRO A 66 2.31 -3.31 -10.71
N ASP A 67 1.08 -2.95 -10.35
CA ASP A 67 0.44 -1.68 -10.71
C ASP A 67 -0.15 -0.88 -9.53
N HIS A 68 0.10 -1.31 -8.30
CA HIS A 68 -0.39 -0.63 -7.10
C HIS A 68 0.37 -1.10 -5.86
N PHE A 69 0.13 -0.45 -4.73
CA PHE A 69 0.52 -0.99 -3.43
C PHE A 69 -0.61 -0.92 -2.40
N HIS A 70 -0.53 -1.79 -1.41
CA HIS A 70 -1.26 -1.71 -0.16
C HIS A 70 -0.27 -1.49 0.98
N TRP A 71 -0.58 -0.56 1.86
CA TRP A 71 0.26 -0.21 2.99
C TRP A 71 -0.59 -0.02 4.24
N LEU A 72 -0.44 -0.90 5.20
CA LEU A 72 -1.08 -0.87 6.50
C LEU A 72 -0.15 -0.17 7.47
N ILE A 73 -0.60 0.94 8.04
CA ILE A 73 0.20 1.80 8.89
C ILE A 73 -0.50 2.15 10.19
N GLU A 74 0.28 2.45 11.21
CA GLU A 74 -0.13 3.26 12.34
C GLU A 74 0.42 4.69 12.14
N LEU A 75 -0.47 5.68 12.01
CA LEU A 75 -0.06 7.07 11.76
C LEU A 75 0.53 7.68 13.03
N LYS A 76 1.77 8.17 12.99
CA LYS A 76 2.47 8.76 14.13
C LYS A 76 2.53 10.27 14.11
N ARG A 77 2.65 10.87 12.92
CA ARG A 77 2.79 12.32 12.76
C ARG A 77 2.16 12.80 11.47
N GLY A 78 1.65 14.02 11.48
CA GLY A 78 1.08 14.66 10.31
C GLY A 78 -0.26 14.06 9.88
N SER A 79 -0.54 14.11 8.62
CA SER A 79 -1.76 13.58 8.01
C SER A 79 -1.45 12.44 7.02
N ARG A 80 -2.47 11.59 6.76
CA ARG A 80 -2.40 10.58 5.70
C ARG A 80 -2.09 11.19 4.34
N SER A 81 -2.65 12.37 4.06
CA SER A 81 -2.42 13.10 2.81
C SER A 81 -0.97 13.54 2.66
N GLU A 82 -0.37 14.08 3.72
CA GLU A 82 1.04 14.47 3.75
C GLU A 82 1.96 13.25 3.58
N LEU A 83 1.72 12.18 4.33
CA LEU A 83 2.45 10.92 4.22
C LEU A 83 2.42 10.38 2.78
N MET A 84 1.23 10.28 2.18
CA MET A 84 1.05 9.75 0.84
C MET A 84 1.64 10.68 -0.24
N GLN A 85 1.55 12.00 -0.06
CA GLN A 85 2.16 12.96 -0.97
C GLN A 85 3.69 12.79 -0.99
N ARG A 86 4.32 12.69 0.18
CA ARG A 86 5.78 12.44 0.29
C ARG A 86 6.16 11.12 -0.35
N THR A 87 5.51 10.03 0.03
CA THR A 87 5.79 8.68 -0.47
C THR A 87 5.68 8.62 -1.99
N LYS A 88 4.61 9.17 -2.55
CA LYS A 88 4.38 9.21 -4.00
C LYS A 88 5.40 10.10 -4.72
N SER A 89 5.73 11.26 -4.16
CA SER A 89 6.69 12.17 -4.77
C SER A 89 8.11 11.58 -4.78
N LEU A 90 8.56 11.03 -3.66
CA LEU A 90 9.91 10.46 -3.54
C LEU A 90 10.06 9.20 -4.37
N SER A 91 9.08 8.30 -4.37
CA SER A 91 9.11 7.10 -5.22
C SER A 91 9.06 7.45 -6.71
N THR A 92 8.28 8.46 -7.12
CA THR A 92 8.28 8.95 -8.52
C THR A 92 9.67 9.46 -8.92
N LYS A 93 10.31 10.26 -8.07
CA LYS A 93 11.67 10.77 -8.34
C LYS A 93 12.68 9.63 -8.48
N ALA A 94 12.64 8.65 -7.57
CA ALA A 94 13.54 7.49 -7.58
C ALA A 94 13.37 6.64 -8.85
N VAL A 95 12.12 6.31 -9.20
CA VAL A 95 11.80 5.52 -10.40
C VAL A 95 12.17 6.29 -11.68
N ASN A 96 11.87 7.58 -11.77
CA ASN A 96 12.20 8.38 -12.93
C ASN A 96 13.73 8.52 -13.11
N LEU A 97 14.47 8.66 -12.01
CA LEU A 97 15.93 8.69 -12.06
C LEU A 97 16.51 7.37 -12.56
N SER A 98 15.99 6.24 -12.08
CA SER A 98 16.43 4.90 -12.48
C SER A 98 16.10 4.56 -13.93
N THR A 99 14.97 5.05 -14.45
CA THR A 99 14.47 4.68 -15.79
C THR A 99 14.70 5.74 -16.86
N GLY A 100 15.21 6.92 -16.49
CA GLY A 100 15.30 8.09 -17.39
C GLY A 100 13.94 8.71 -17.76
N ARG A 101 12.83 8.27 -17.16
CA ARG A 101 11.49 8.79 -17.42
C ARG A 101 11.28 10.15 -16.74
N LYS A 102 10.34 10.93 -17.28
CA LYS A 102 9.90 12.21 -16.70
C LYS A 102 8.37 12.26 -16.60
N THR A 103 7.78 11.18 -16.12
CA THR A 103 6.31 11.02 -16.10
C THR A 103 5.79 10.85 -14.67
N SER A 104 4.50 11.10 -14.47
CA SER A 104 3.84 10.77 -13.22
C SER A 104 3.78 9.25 -13.08
N LEU A 105 4.29 8.73 -11.94
CA LEU A 105 4.23 7.31 -11.62
C LEU A 105 2.84 6.90 -11.14
N TRP A 106 2.17 7.74 -10.37
CA TRP A 106 0.95 7.43 -9.65
C TRP A 106 -0.26 8.13 -10.21
N GLN A 107 -1.42 7.51 -10.08
CA GLN A 107 -2.70 8.19 -10.26
C GLN A 107 -2.84 9.33 -9.26
N SER A 108 -3.66 10.33 -9.62
CA SER A 108 -4.06 11.37 -8.69
C SER A 108 -4.85 10.73 -7.53
N GLY A 109 -4.56 11.18 -6.30
CA GLY A 109 -5.24 10.65 -5.13
C GLY A 109 -4.71 9.32 -4.61
N PHE A 110 -5.43 8.76 -3.64
CA PHE A 110 -5.22 7.46 -3.02
C PHE A 110 -6.51 7.06 -2.29
N HIS A 111 -6.66 5.78 -2.00
CA HIS A 111 -7.72 5.25 -1.14
C HIS A 111 -7.17 5.06 0.27
N ASP A 112 -7.98 5.41 1.26
CA ASP A 112 -7.65 5.21 2.66
C ASP A 112 -8.86 4.66 3.41
N ARG A 113 -8.59 3.74 4.32
CA ARG A 113 -9.57 3.16 5.24
C ARG A 113 -8.99 3.11 6.64
N ALA A 114 -9.67 3.75 7.60
CA ALA A 114 -9.36 3.59 9.01
C ALA A 114 -9.83 2.21 9.49
N LEU A 115 -8.97 1.49 10.22
CA LEU A 115 -9.39 0.26 10.88
C LEU A 115 -10.35 0.59 12.03
N ARG A 116 -11.40 -0.22 12.14
CA ARG A 116 -12.25 -0.23 13.33
C ARG A 116 -11.57 -1.03 14.44
N ARG A 117 -11.90 -0.72 15.69
CA ARG A 117 -11.29 -1.42 16.85
C ARG A 117 -11.57 -2.91 16.86
N GLU A 118 -12.68 -3.33 16.29
CA GLU A 118 -13.13 -4.72 16.21
C GLU A 118 -12.47 -5.51 15.07
N GLU A 119 -11.77 -4.83 14.16
CA GLU A 119 -11.11 -5.52 13.06
C GLU A 119 -9.84 -6.22 13.52
N ASP A 120 -9.73 -7.48 13.10
CA ASP A 120 -8.55 -8.28 13.35
C ASP A 120 -7.39 -7.79 12.47
N LEU A 121 -6.44 -7.09 13.11
CA LEU A 121 -5.25 -6.56 12.46
C LEU A 121 -4.44 -7.66 11.77
N VAL A 122 -4.33 -8.84 12.41
CA VAL A 122 -3.59 -9.99 11.89
C VAL A 122 -4.23 -10.49 10.60
N LYS A 123 -5.55 -10.65 10.59
CA LYS A 123 -6.28 -11.08 9.38
C LYS A 123 -6.10 -10.10 8.23
N LEU A 124 -6.17 -8.79 8.52
CA LEU A 124 -6.00 -7.78 7.49
C LEU A 124 -4.56 -7.76 6.95
N ALA A 125 -3.54 -7.85 7.82
CA ALA A 125 -2.15 -7.93 7.40
C ALA A 125 -1.90 -9.16 6.52
N ARG A 126 -2.39 -10.33 6.93
CA ARG A 126 -2.35 -11.58 6.13
C ARG A 126 -3.04 -11.40 4.77
N TYR A 127 -4.23 -10.80 4.76
CA TYR A 127 -4.95 -10.52 3.53
C TYR A 127 -4.14 -9.66 2.56
N ILE A 128 -3.48 -8.61 3.08
CA ILE A 128 -2.68 -7.67 2.28
C ILE A 128 -1.48 -8.40 1.66
N VAL A 129 -0.69 -9.11 2.46
CA VAL A 129 0.52 -9.78 1.96
C VAL A 129 0.22 -10.97 1.05
N ALA A 130 -0.96 -11.59 1.18
CA ALA A 130 -1.41 -12.67 0.31
C ALA A 130 -1.90 -12.21 -1.08
N ASN A 131 -1.90 -10.92 -1.39
CA ASN A 131 -2.35 -10.43 -2.69
C ASN A 131 -1.60 -11.04 -3.89
N PRO A 132 -0.26 -11.26 -3.88
CA PRO A 132 0.44 -11.92 -4.98
C PRO A 132 -0.03 -13.34 -5.25
N LEU A 133 -0.34 -14.12 -4.19
CA LEU A 133 -0.92 -15.46 -4.32
C LEU A 133 -2.31 -15.41 -4.94
N ARG A 134 -3.16 -14.49 -4.46
CA ARG A 134 -4.53 -14.32 -4.94
C ARG A 134 -4.60 -13.82 -6.38
N ALA A 135 -3.59 -13.05 -6.80
CA ALA A 135 -3.45 -12.59 -8.18
C ALA A 135 -2.79 -13.64 -9.09
N GLY A 136 -2.38 -14.79 -8.56
CA GLY A 136 -1.72 -15.85 -9.33
C GLY A 136 -0.31 -15.49 -9.81
N LEU A 137 0.33 -14.48 -9.20
CA LEU A 137 1.68 -14.07 -9.57
C LEU A 137 2.74 -15.06 -9.09
N VAL A 138 2.49 -15.73 -7.98
CA VAL A 138 3.34 -16.76 -7.39
C VAL A 138 2.49 -17.87 -6.79
N GLN A 139 3.06 -19.05 -6.59
CA GLN A 139 2.40 -20.17 -5.91
C GLN A 139 2.71 -20.21 -4.42
N LYS A 140 3.82 -19.62 -4.00
CA LYS A 140 4.23 -19.48 -2.59
C LYS A 140 4.55 -18.04 -2.31
N LEU A 141 4.15 -17.52 -1.14
CA LEU A 141 4.38 -16.14 -0.76
C LEU A 141 5.88 -15.79 -0.70
N GLY A 142 6.71 -16.72 -0.23
CA GLY A 142 8.17 -16.56 -0.18
C GLY A 142 8.83 -16.31 -1.53
N ASP A 143 8.16 -16.66 -2.64
CA ASP A 143 8.67 -16.41 -4.00
C ASP A 143 8.40 -14.98 -4.49
N TYR A 144 7.59 -14.18 -3.73
CA TYR A 144 7.30 -12.79 -4.05
C TYR A 144 8.12 -11.84 -3.19
N PRO A 145 9.02 -11.03 -3.75
CA PRO A 145 10.02 -10.31 -2.95
C PRO A 145 9.56 -8.93 -2.43
N LEU A 146 8.36 -8.46 -2.80
CA LEU A 146 7.90 -7.10 -2.56
C LEU A 146 6.77 -7.03 -1.52
N TRP A 147 7.00 -7.61 -0.35
CA TRP A 147 6.10 -7.51 0.80
C TRP A 147 6.86 -7.57 2.13
N ASP A 148 6.22 -7.12 3.19
CA ASP A 148 6.69 -7.28 4.57
C ASP A 148 5.52 -7.15 5.56
N ALA A 149 5.67 -7.75 6.75
CA ALA A 149 4.73 -7.61 7.86
C ALA A 149 5.46 -7.78 9.19
N ILE A 150 5.09 -6.95 10.18
CA ILE A 150 5.63 -7.03 11.55
C ILE A 150 5.24 -8.36 12.23
N LEU A 151 4.08 -8.90 11.85
CA LEU A 151 3.60 -10.20 12.33
C LEU A 151 4.46 -11.28 11.66
N GLY A 152 5.22 -12.01 12.47
CA GLY A 152 6.28 -12.91 12.02
C GLY A 152 5.88 -13.81 10.85
N CYS A 153 6.83 -14.06 9.96
CA CYS A 153 6.65 -14.88 8.75
C CYS A 153 6.08 -16.28 9.05
N ALA A 154 6.38 -16.87 10.20
CA ALA A 154 5.85 -18.17 10.63
C ALA A 154 4.32 -18.21 10.70
N ASP A 155 3.68 -17.10 11.08
CA ASP A 155 2.22 -17.01 11.17
C ASP A 155 1.55 -16.84 9.81
N ILE A 156 2.30 -16.44 8.79
CA ILE A 156 1.80 -16.18 7.44
C ILE A 156 1.97 -17.42 6.55
N GLU A 157 3.05 -18.18 6.71
CA GLU A 157 3.29 -19.41 5.95
C GLU A 157 2.33 -20.56 6.29
N LEU A 158 1.73 -20.54 7.47
CA LEU A 158 0.74 -21.54 7.92
C LEU A 158 -0.67 -21.36 7.35
N LEU A 159 -0.88 -20.46 6.37
CA LEU A 159 -2.17 -20.38 5.67
C LEU A 159 -2.38 -21.63 4.83
N PRO A 160 -3.35 -22.52 5.17
CA PRO A 160 -3.71 -23.60 4.28
C PRO A 160 -4.19 -23.00 2.96
N PHE A 161 -3.49 -23.35 1.92
CA PHE A 161 -3.71 -22.92 0.56
C PHE A 161 -4.99 -23.57 0.03
N ALA A 162 -6.02 -23.18 0.12
CA ALA A 162 -7.30 -23.54 -0.48
C ALA A 162 -8.42 -23.54 0.54
N SER A 163 -9.50 -23.01 0.15
CA SER A 163 -10.86 -23.30 0.56
C SER A 163 -11.57 -22.36 1.52
N ARG A 164 -10.96 -21.41 2.19
CA ARG A 164 -11.76 -20.45 2.98
C ARG A 164 -11.28 -19.01 2.87
N LEU A 165 -11.21 -18.51 1.66
CA LEU A 165 -11.29 -17.06 1.44
C LEU A 165 -12.76 -16.69 1.69
N ALA A 166 -12.99 -16.05 2.84
CA ALA A 166 -14.24 -15.38 3.08
C ALA A 166 -14.61 -14.49 1.89
N PRO A 167 -15.89 -14.35 1.54
CA PRO A 167 -16.32 -13.68 0.34
C PRO A 167 -15.79 -12.27 0.30
N THR A 168 -14.97 -12.00 -0.69
CA THR A 168 -14.70 -10.69 -1.31
C THR A 168 -14.98 -9.47 -0.43
N LEU A 169 -13.96 -9.01 0.29
CA LEU A 169 -13.80 -7.58 0.46
C LEU A 169 -13.47 -7.03 -0.93
N ASP A 170 -14.50 -6.65 -1.67
CA ASP A 170 -14.36 -6.05 -2.99
C ASP A 170 -13.74 -4.66 -2.82
N ILE A 171 -12.40 -4.60 -2.89
CA ILE A 171 -11.64 -3.35 -2.81
C ILE A 171 -12.00 -2.40 -3.98
N ARG A 172 -12.75 -2.88 -4.98
CA ARG A 172 -13.25 -2.05 -6.09
C ARG A 172 -14.42 -1.13 -5.67
N ARG A 173 -14.98 -1.34 -4.48
CA ARG A 173 -16.06 -0.51 -3.90
C ARG A 173 -15.59 0.38 -2.75
N LEU A 174 -14.28 0.48 -2.51
CA LEU A 174 -13.69 1.40 -1.55
C LEU A 174 -13.09 2.62 -2.23
#